data_cde237facb862e89cfdc44df493df5bd
#
_entry.id   cde237facb862e89cfdc44df493df5bd
#
_cell.length_a   1.000
_cell.length_b   1.000
_cell.length_c   1.000
_cell.angle_alpha   90.00
_cell.angle_beta   90.00
_cell.angle_gamma   90.00
#
_symmetry.space_group_name_H-M   'P 1'
#
loop_
_entity.id
_entity.type
_entity.pdbx_description
1 polymer ?
#
loop_
_entity_poly.entity_id
_entity_poly.type
_entity_poly.pdbx_seq_one_letter_code
_entity_poly.pdbx_strand_id
1 'polypeptide(L)'
;PLARLKGERARTSGQMRLFAQVLRRGDAFAPRIDTAQADRMPLPRPDLRQYRVALGPVAVFGASNFPLAFSTAGGDTAAALAAGCPVVFKAHEGHMATAELTAGAIVRAAAGSGMPPGVFNLIFGGHIGARLVQHPAIQAVGFTGSLRGGKALIELARQRVRPIPVFAEMAAVNPLVILPQALATRGAQIARELVASFTLGGGQFCTKPGLIVVMRGSETSNFLSHLAEAVSQSAPQTMLNPAALEHYRQGVARREGHCGLTPLAQGPSADHQASARLWRADPNAWLAGDELLHEELFGPSALVLEADDERHM
;
A
#
# COMPACT_ATOMS: atom_id res chain seq x y z
N PRO A 1 -3.23 20.50 -1.28
CA PRO A 1 -2.10 20.04 -0.45
C PRO A 1 -2.41 20.08 1.06
N LEU A 2 -2.82 21.25 1.62
CA LEU A 2 -3.01 21.41 3.07
C LEU A 2 -4.10 20.49 3.66
N ALA A 3 -5.22 20.32 2.97
CA ALA A 3 -6.31 19.42 3.42
C ALA A 3 -5.81 17.96 3.53
N ARG A 4 -5.02 17.49 2.56
CA ARG A 4 -4.41 16.17 2.59
C ARG A 4 -3.47 16.02 3.79
N LEU A 5 -2.58 16.97 4.04
CA LEU A 5 -1.66 16.94 5.18
C LEU A 5 -2.40 16.91 6.52
N LYS A 6 -3.47 17.71 6.66
CA LYS A 6 -4.32 17.69 7.87
C LYS A 6 -5.00 16.34 8.07
N GLY A 7 -5.56 15.74 7.01
CA GLY A 7 -6.20 14.43 7.05
C GLY A 7 -5.21 13.32 7.39
N GLU A 8 -4.05 13.34 6.76
CA GLU A 8 -3.00 12.34 7.00
C GLU A 8 -2.44 12.43 8.43
N ARG A 9 -2.21 13.65 8.93
CA ARG A 9 -1.83 13.86 10.34
C ARG A 9 -2.88 13.30 11.31
N ALA A 10 -4.16 13.58 11.04
CA ALA A 10 -5.25 13.08 11.87
C ALA A 10 -5.29 11.54 11.90
N ARG A 11 -5.12 10.91 10.72
CA ARG A 11 -5.01 9.45 10.59
C ARG A 11 -3.82 8.90 11.39
N THR A 12 -2.65 9.49 11.28
CA THR A 12 -1.44 9.09 12.00
C THR A 12 -1.65 9.13 13.52
N SER A 13 -2.16 10.27 14.03
CA SER A 13 -2.45 10.41 15.46
C SER A 13 -3.55 9.44 15.91
N GLY A 14 -4.55 9.19 15.07
CA GLY A 14 -5.63 8.23 15.31
C GLY A 14 -5.11 6.81 15.45
N GLN A 15 -4.20 6.38 14.57
CA GLN A 15 -3.55 5.07 14.64
C GLN A 15 -2.77 4.89 15.94
N MET A 16 -1.95 5.87 16.33
CA MET A 16 -1.21 5.80 17.61
C MET A 16 -2.14 5.66 18.81
N ARG A 17 -3.24 6.41 18.84
CA ARG A 17 -4.25 6.29 19.91
C ARG A 17 -4.97 4.95 19.89
N LEU A 18 -5.27 4.41 18.69
CA LEU A 18 -5.88 3.09 18.55
C LEU A 18 -4.98 2.00 19.14
N PHE A 19 -3.68 1.99 18.80
CA PHE A 19 -2.74 1.01 19.38
C PHE A 19 -2.58 1.17 20.90
N ALA A 20 -2.59 2.39 21.41
CA ALA A 20 -2.61 2.60 22.85
C ALA A 20 -3.87 2.03 23.54
N GLN A 21 -5.03 2.11 22.86
CA GLN A 21 -6.27 1.48 23.36
C GLN A 21 -6.20 -0.05 23.31
N VAL A 22 -5.65 -0.62 22.22
CA VAL A 22 -5.43 -2.07 22.10
C VAL A 22 -4.56 -2.61 23.23
N LEU A 23 -3.49 -1.88 23.57
CA LEU A 23 -2.63 -2.26 24.69
C LEU A 23 -3.36 -2.23 26.05
N ARG A 24 -4.16 -1.19 26.30
CA ARG A 24 -4.94 -1.09 27.54
C ARG A 24 -5.98 -2.20 27.70
N ARG A 25 -6.54 -2.70 26.60
CA ARG A 25 -7.47 -3.85 26.61
C ARG A 25 -6.76 -5.18 26.84
N GLY A 26 -5.46 -5.26 26.56
CA GLY A 26 -4.69 -6.51 26.66
C GLY A 26 -4.85 -7.48 25.49
N ASP A 27 -5.64 -7.15 24.47
CA ASP A 27 -5.93 -8.02 23.31
C ASP A 27 -4.65 -8.41 22.54
N ALA A 28 -3.65 -7.52 22.55
CA ALA A 28 -2.38 -7.75 21.84
C ALA A 28 -1.60 -8.96 22.36
N PHE A 29 -1.74 -9.29 23.62
CA PHE A 29 -1.03 -10.41 24.25
C PHE A 29 -1.68 -11.77 23.96
N ALA A 30 -2.94 -11.80 23.52
CA ALA A 30 -3.71 -12.99 23.18
C ALA A 30 -3.50 -14.13 24.21
N PRO A 31 -3.75 -13.91 25.52
CA PRO A 31 -3.52 -14.90 26.54
C PRO A 31 -4.44 -16.10 26.32
N ARG A 32 -3.89 -17.31 26.45
CA ARG A 32 -4.64 -18.54 26.42
C ARG A 32 -4.28 -19.38 27.63
N ILE A 33 -5.30 -19.88 28.32
CA ILE A 33 -5.17 -20.75 29.49
C ILE A 33 -5.94 -22.04 29.21
N ASP A 34 -5.21 -23.14 29.10
CA ASP A 34 -5.76 -24.49 28.99
C ASP A 34 -5.48 -25.19 30.33
N THR A 35 -6.46 -25.28 31.19
CA THR A 35 -6.33 -25.90 32.52
C THR A 35 -5.98 -27.39 32.41
N ALA A 36 -5.32 -27.92 33.46
CA ALA A 36 -4.96 -29.32 33.53
C ALA A 36 -6.20 -30.25 33.43
N GLN A 37 -6.04 -31.38 32.76
CA GLN A 37 -7.04 -32.46 32.66
C GLN A 37 -6.33 -33.78 32.89
N ALA A 38 -6.33 -34.22 34.16
CA ALA A 38 -5.62 -35.45 34.56
C ALA A 38 -6.18 -36.71 33.91
N ASP A 39 -7.50 -36.76 33.72
CA ASP A 39 -8.21 -37.95 33.22
C ASP A 39 -8.39 -37.94 31.68
N ARG A 40 -7.78 -36.99 30.97
CA ARG A 40 -7.88 -36.90 29.51
C ARG A 40 -7.19 -38.12 28.84
N MET A 41 -7.90 -38.78 27.94
CA MET A 41 -7.33 -39.85 27.10
C MET A 41 -6.92 -39.31 25.72
N PRO A 42 -5.92 -39.86 25.02
CA PRO A 42 -5.03 -40.97 25.44
C PRO A 42 -3.93 -40.54 26.42
N LEU A 43 -3.70 -39.23 26.60
CA LEU A 43 -2.69 -38.67 27.50
C LEU A 43 -3.26 -37.51 28.31
N PRO A 44 -2.91 -37.38 29.62
CA PRO A 44 -3.26 -36.24 30.43
C PRO A 44 -2.77 -34.91 29.80
N ARG A 45 -3.51 -33.86 30.05
CA ARG A 45 -3.09 -32.50 29.66
C ARG A 45 -2.59 -31.74 30.91
N PRO A 46 -1.36 -31.20 30.89
CA PRO A 46 -0.91 -30.31 31.93
C PRO A 46 -1.59 -28.94 31.85
N ASP A 47 -1.46 -28.10 32.87
CA ASP A 47 -1.83 -26.67 32.80
C ASP A 47 -0.91 -25.98 31.80
N LEU A 48 -1.51 -25.43 30.73
CA LEU A 48 -0.79 -24.75 29.65
C LEU A 48 -1.21 -23.29 29.62
N ARG A 49 -0.23 -22.40 29.60
CA ARG A 49 -0.45 -20.96 29.49
C ARG A 49 0.40 -20.38 28.38
N GLN A 50 -0.24 -19.66 27.48
CA GLN A 50 0.38 -19.03 26.33
C GLN A 50 0.08 -17.53 26.31
N TYR A 51 1.06 -16.73 25.94
CA TYR A 51 0.89 -15.33 25.62
C TYR A 51 1.95 -14.90 24.62
N ARG A 52 1.69 -13.79 23.93
CA ARG A 52 2.63 -13.22 22.95
C ARG A 52 3.67 -12.36 23.64
N VAL A 53 4.92 -12.44 23.15
CA VAL A 53 6.06 -11.63 23.58
C VAL A 53 6.65 -10.85 22.41
N ALA A 54 7.37 -9.78 22.68
CA ALA A 54 8.05 -8.98 21.67
C ALA A 54 9.07 -9.83 20.89
N LEU A 55 9.12 -9.65 19.56
CA LEU A 55 10.10 -10.32 18.69
C LEU A 55 11.51 -9.78 18.89
N GLY A 56 11.65 -8.52 19.24
CA GLY A 56 12.91 -7.77 19.29
C GLY A 56 12.92 -6.59 18.31
N PRO A 57 14.08 -6.01 17.97
CA PRO A 57 14.15 -4.84 17.10
C PRO A 57 13.57 -5.09 15.71
N VAL A 58 12.72 -4.17 15.25
CA VAL A 58 12.05 -4.21 13.94
C VAL A 58 12.60 -3.12 13.04
N ALA A 59 13.02 -3.50 11.83
CA ALA A 59 13.34 -2.56 10.77
C ALA A 59 12.05 -2.12 10.08
N VAL A 60 11.76 -0.82 10.01
CA VAL A 60 10.56 -0.29 9.34
C VAL A 60 10.97 0.60 8.17
N PHE A 61 10.36 0.35 7.01
CA PHE A 61 10.57 1.09 5.77
C PHE A 61 9.29 1.83 5.39
N GLY A 62 9.33 3.15 5.41
CA GLY A 62 8.15 3.98 5.13
C GLY A 62 7.81 4.08 3.65
N ALA A 63 6.53 4.24 3.36
CA ALA A 63 6.00 4.49 2.03
C ALA A 63 6.35 5.90 1.53
N SER A 64 6.47 6.07 0.22
CA SER A 64 6.71 7.38 -0.40
C SER A 64 5.46 8.26 -0.42
N ASN A 65 4.30 7.67 -0.62
CA ASN A 65 3.04 8.36 -0.92
C ASN A 65 2.26 8.82 0.32
N PHE A 66 2.63 8.35 1.51
CA PHE A 66 2.04 8.75 2.79
C PHE A 66 3.12 9.08 3.82
N PRO A 67 3.71 10.30 3.75
CA PRO A 67 4.87 10.68 4.56
C PRO A 67 4.59 10.74 6.07
N LEU A 68 3.34 10.69 6.50
CA LEU A 68 2.93 10.64 7.91
C LEU A 68 2.28 9.28 8.25
N ALA A 69 1.18 8.90 7.57
CA ALA A 69 0.34 7.77 7.99
C ALA A 69 0.95 6.38 7.74
N PHE A 70 1.82 6.23 6.73
CA PHE A 70 2.54 5.00 6.40
C PHE A 70 4.06 5.20 6.38
N SER A 71 4.54 6.12 7.21
CA SER A 71 5.95 6.45 7.34
C SER A 71 6.37 6.42 8.80
N THR A 72 7.18 7.38 9.25
CA THR A 72 7.89 7.39 10.53
C THR A 72 7.03 7.09 11.75
N ALA A 73 5.84 7.70 11.88
CA ALA A 73 4.85 7.42 12.92
C ALA A 73 3.66 6.63 12.38
N GLY A 74 3.84 5.89 11.30
CA GLY A 74 2.78 5.13 10.64
C GLY A 74 2.40 3.84 11.36
N GLY A 75 1.51 3.07 10.71
CA GLY A 75 0.95 1.84 11.26
C GLY A 75 2.01 0.81 11.65
N ASP A 76 3.04 0.60 10.83
CA ASP A 76 4.10 -0.39 11.12
C ASP A 76 4.91 -0.01 12.36
N THR A 77 5.29 1.27 12.48
CA THR A 77 5.97 1.79 13.68
C THR A 77 5.08 1.68 14.91
N ALA A 78 3.80 2.06 14.79
CA ALA A 78 2.85 1.99 15.90
C ALA A 78 2.62 0.55 16.36
N ALA A 79 2.46 -0.38 15.41
CA ALA A 79 2.26 -1.80 15.70
C ALA A 79 3.49 -2.43 16.36
N ALA A 80 4.69 -2.14 15.84
CA ALA A 80 5.94 -2.66 16.40
C ALA A 80 6.16 -2.15 17.85
N LEU A 81 5.99 -0.84 18.09
CA LEU A 81 6.10 -0.27 19.43
C LEU A 81 5.04 -0.84 20.38
N ALA A 82 3.80 -1.01 19.92
CA ALA A 82 2.73 -1.64 20.70
C ALA A 82 3.01 -3.10 21.05
N ALA A 83 3.72 -3.82 20.16
CA ALA A 83 4.18 -5.18 20.45
C ALA A 83 5.40 -5.25 21.38
N GLY A 84 5.88 -4.12 21.89
CA GLY A 84 7.07 -4.03 22.73
C GLY A 84 8.40 -4.14 21.97
N CYS A 85 8.38 -3.94 20.66
CA CYS A 85 9.55 -4.04 19.80
C CYS A 85 10.18 -2.67 19.59
N PRO A 86 11.50 -2.48 19.84
CA PRO A 86 12.21 -1.29 19.40
C PRO A 86 12.20 -1.17 17.88
N VAL A 87 12.19 0.05 17.37
CA VAL A 87 12.10 0.34 15.94
C VAL A 87 13.37 1.03 15.43
N VAL A 88 13.90 0.52 14.32
CA VAL A 88 14.87 1.22 13.48
C VAL A 88 14.17 1.59 12.18
N PHE A 89 13.77 2.85 12.07
CA PHE A 89 13.05 3.37 10.92
C PHE A 89 14.00 3.89 9.84
N LYS A 90 13.93 3.34 8.63
CA LYS A 90 14.66 3.84 7.46
C LYS A 90 13.79 4.87 6.74
N ALA A 91 14.22 6.13 6.74
CA ALA A 91 13.51 7.23 6.07
C ALA A 91 13.41 6.98 4.56
N HIS A 92 12.25 7.34 3.99
CA HIS A 92 12.08 7.37 2.54
C HIS A 92 12.73 8.65 1.98
N GLU A 93 13.48 8.53 0.88
CA GLU A 93 14.23 9.63 0.27
C GLU A 93 13.36 10.79 -0.21
N GLY A 94 12.12 10.51 -0.57
CA GLY A 94 11.16 11.52 -1.05
C GLY A 94 10.66 12.50 0.02
N HIS A 95 10.89 12.25 1.33
CA HIS A 95 10.38 13.08 2.43
C HIS A 95 11.22 13.01 3.71
N MET A 96 12.54 13.04 3.59
CA MET A 96 13.48 12.91 4.71
C MET A 96 13.26 13.93 5.82
N ALA A 97 13.04 15.20 5.48
CA ALA A 97 12.78 16.25 6.47
C ALA A 97 11.49 16.00 7.27
N THR A 98 10.43 15.50 6.63
CA THR A 98 9.20 15.09 7.32
C THR A 98 9.47 13.92 8.27
N ALA A 99 10.30 12.96 7.86
CA ALA A 99 10.68 11.84 8.69
C ALA A 99 11.45 12.30 9.93
N GLU A 100 12.40 13.21 9.79
CA GLU A 100 13.19 13.77 10.90
C GLU A 100 12.33 14.52 11.92
N LEU A 101 11.45 15.42 11.45
CA LEU A 101 10.54 16.17 12.32
C LEU A 101 9.61 15.22 13.10
N THR A 102 9.11 14.18 12.44
CA THR A 102 8.23 13.18 13.05
C THR A 102 8.99 12.31 14.05
N ALA A 103 10.20 11.88 13.71
CA ALA A 103 11.07 11.11 14.61
C ALA A 103 11.41 11.91 15.88
N GLY A 104 11.71 13.20 15.73
CA GLY A 104 11.93 14.09 16.88
C GLY A 104 10.73 14.16 17.80
N ALA A 105 9.50 14.12 17.28
CA ALA A 105 8.30 14.07 18.10
C ALA A 105 8.17 12.73 18.85
N ILE A 106 8.47 11.60 18.19
CA ILE A 106 8.45 10.26 18.80
C ILE A 106 9.48 10.18 19.94
N VAL A 107 10.71 10.62 19.67
CA VAL A 107 11.81 10.57 20.67
C VAL A 107 11.48 11.41 21.90
N ARG A 108 10.96 12.64 21.71
CA ARG A 108 10.52 13.48 22.84
C ARG A 108 9.39 12.84 23.63
N ALA A 109 8.40 12.24 22.95
CA ALA A 109 7.29 11.57 23.63
C ALA A 109 7.76 10.34 24.41
N ALA A 110 8.66 9.55 23.84
CA ALA A 110 9.25 8.40 24.51
C ALA A 110 10.02 8.81 25.77
N ALA A 111 10.89 9.81 25.68
CA ALA A 111 11.63 10.34 26.82
C ALA A 111 10.70 10.90 27.90
N GLY A 112 9.69 11.70 27.52
CA GLY A 112 8.69 12.26 28.43
C GLY A 112 7.79 11.21 29.11
N SER A 113 7.70 10.00 28.55
CA SER A 113 6.95 8.87 29.10
C SER A 113 7.82 7.86 29.87
N GLY A 114 9.11 8.13 30.05
CA GLY A 114 10.04 7.23 30.75
C GLY A 114 10.36 5.95 29.96
N MET A 115 10.20 5.93 28.64
CA MET A 115 10.58 4.77 27.84
C MET A 115 12.11 4.64 27.76
N PRO A 116 12.64 3.42 27.64
CA PRO A 116 14.08 3.19 27.53
C PRO A 116 14.71 3.95 26.34
N PRO A 117 15.95 4.43 26.45
CA PRO A 117 16.70 4.96 25.30
C PRO A 117 16.81 3.94 24.19
N GLY A 118 16.73 4.40 22.91
CA GLY A 118 16.86 3.52 21.76
C GLY A 118 15.58 2.77 21.34
N VAL A 119 14.44 3.00 22.03
CA VAL A 119 13.16 2.38 21.64
C VAL A 119 12.74 2.76 20.22
N PHE A 120 13.14 3.93 19.73
CA PHE A 120 12.94 4.40 18.37
C PHE A 120 14.21 5.07 17.83
N ASN A 121 14.60 4.69 16.61
CA ASN A 121 15.77 5.23 15.92
C ASN A 121 15.43 5.53 14.46
N LEU A 122 15.95 6.64 13.93
CA LEU A 122 15.81 7.03 12.54
C LEU A 122 17.16 6.92 11.83
N ILE A 123 17.16 6.32 10.64
CA ILE A 123 18.34 6.25 9.77
C ILE A 123 18.00 6.74 8.36
N PHE A 124 19.02 7.27 7.66
CA PHE A 124 18.93 7.78 6.30
C PHE A 124 19.87 7.02 5.37
N GLY A 125 19.56 7.02 4.07
CA GLY A 125 20.40 6.51 3.00
C GLY A 125 19.74 5.43 2.15
N GLY A 126 19.88 5.54 0.81
CA GLY A 126 19.26 4.65 -0.17
C GLY A 126 19.76 3.22 -0.09
N HIS A 127 21.07 3.05 0.11
CA HIS A 127 21.72 1.74 0.07
C HIS A 127 21.81 1.04 1.43
N ILE A 128 21.37 1.68 2.51
CA ILE A 128 21.48 1.12 3.86
C ILE A 128 20.43 0.04 4.15
N GLY A 129 19.33 0.01 3.38
CA GLY A 129 18.21 -0.88 3.63
C GLY A 129 18.58 -2.37 3.65
N ALA A 130 19.38 -2.83 2.70
CA ALA A 130 19.84 -4.22 2.65
C ALA A 130 20.68 -4.58 3.89
N ARG A 131 21.61 -3.69 4.28
CA ARG A 131 22.45 -3.86 5.48
C ARG A 131 21.62 -3.90 6.76
N LEU A 132 20.57 -3.07 6.83
CA LEU A 132 19.65 -3.06 7.98
C LEU A 132 18.93 -4.40 8.11
N VAL A 133 18.34 -4.92 7.02
CA VAL A 133 17.65 -6.22 7.04
C VAL A 133 18.57 -7.37 7.40
N GLN A 134 19.82 -7.33 6.94
CA GLN A 134 20.83 -8.37 7.20
C GLN A 134 21.47 -8.25 8.60
N HIS A 135 21.26 -7.14 9.32
CA HIS A 135 21.87 -6.95 10.62
C HIS A 135 21.33 -7.98 11.64
N PRO A 136 22.21 -8.69 12.38
CA PRO A 136 21.79 -9.81 13.23
C PRO A 136 20.83 -9.43 14.36
N ALA A 137 20.87 -8.19 14.86
CA ALA A 137 19.94 -7.71 15.88
C ALA A 137 18.50 -7.52 15.38
N ILE A 138 18.27 -7.32 14.09
CA ILE A 138 16.92 -7.14 13.54
C ILE A 138 16.17 -8.47 13.55
N GLN A 139 14.94 -8.47 14.09
CA GLN A 139 14.12 -9.66 14.27
C GLN A 139 12.86 -9.68 13.41
N ALA A 140 12.49 -8.57 12.79
CA ALA A 140 11.41 -8.49 11.83
C ALA A 140 11.57 -7.25 10.92
N VAL A 141 10.85 -7.23 9.80
CA VAL A 141 10.79 -6.10 8.88
C VAL A 141 9.33 -5.73 8.64
N GLY A 142 9.02 -4.43 8.73
CA GLY A 142 7.80 -3.81 8.23
C GLY A 142 8.13 -2.99 6.98
N PHE A 143 7.42 -3.19 5.89
CA PHE A 143 7.65 -2.52 4.62
C PHE A 143 6.35 -2.11 3.96
N THR A 144 6.28 -0.88 3.48
CA THR A 144 5.22 -0.42 2.58
C THR A 144 5.88 0.24 1.36
N GLY A 145 5.62 -0.27 0.15
CA GLY A 145 6.23 0.28 -1.05
C GLY A 145 6.05 -0.57 -2.30
N SER A 146 6.99 -0.48 -3.24
CA SER A 146 6.91 -1.18 -4.53
C SER A 146 7.07 -2.70 -4.39
N LEU A 147 6.44 -3.45 -5.30
CA LEU A 147 6.58 -4.91 -5.39
C LEU A 147 8.06 -5.34 -5.48
N ARG A 148 8.85 -4.66 -6.30
CA ARG A 148 10.28 -4.94 -6.44
C ARG A 148 11.04 -4.76 -5.13
N GLY A 149 10.77 -3.65 -4.42
CA GLY A 149 11.40 -3.37 -3.12
C GLY A 149 11.04 -4.40 -2.07
N GLY A 150 9.76 -4.73 -1.94
CA GLY A 150 9.28 -5.73 -0.98
C GLY A 150 9.84 -7.12 -1.25
N LYS A 151 9.81 -7.59 -2.51
CA LYS A 151 10.41 -8.89 -2.89
C LYS A 151 11.92 -8.94 -2.58
N ALA A 152 12.65 -7.86 -2.84
CA ALA A 152 14.09 -7.80 -2.52
C ALA A 152 14.35 -7.91 -1.01
N LEU A 153 13.57 -7.24 -0.16
CA LEU A 153 13.71 -7.32 1.30
C LEU A 153 13.31 -8.71 1.83
N ILE A 154 12.26 -9.32 1.28
CA ILE A 154 11.84 -10.68 1.62
C ILE A 154 12.98 -11.67 1.33
N GLU A 155 13.61 -11.58 0.16
CA GLU A 155 14.70 -12.47 -0.21
C GLU A 155 15.92 -12.27 0.70
N LEU A 156 16.31 -11.03 0.99
CA LEU A 156 17.40 -10.73 1.95
C LEU A 156 17.11 -11.29 3.36
N ALA A 157 15.86 -11.18 3.83
CA ALA A 157 15.47 -11.70 5.13
C ALA A 157 15.49 -13.24 5.17
N ARG A 158 15.11 -13.89 4.06
CA ARG A 158 15.13 -15.35 3.90
C ARG A 158 16.54 -15.93 3.88
N GLN A 159 17.49 -15.22 3.26
CA GLN A 159 18.89 -15.65 3.13
C GLN A 159 19.72 -15.51 4.40
N ARG A 160 19.18 -14.96 5.48
CA ARG A 160 19.90 -14.85 6.76
C ARG A 160 20.13 -16.23 7.37
N VAL A 161 21.19 -16.37 8.16
CA VAL A 161 21.43 -17.58 8.98
C VAL A 161 20.23 -17.92 9.84
N ARG A 162 19.56 -16.90 10.39
CA ARG A 162 18.23 -17.00 11.01
C ARG A 162 17.27 -16.17 10.19
N PRO A 163 16.40 -16.77 9.36
CA PRO A 163 15.36 -16.05 8.65
C PRO A 163 14.44 -15.30 9.61
N ILE A 164 13.98 -14.13 9.18
CA ILE A 164 13.06 -13.28 9.96
C ILE A 164 11.79 -12.99 9.17
N PRO A 165 10.66 -12.75 9.85
CA PRO A 165 9.42 -12.38 9.17
C PRO A 165 9.52 -11.00 8.52
N VAL A 166 8.91 -10.87 7.35
CA VAL A 166 8.72 -9.60 6.63
C VAL A 166 7.24 -9.36 6.43
N PHE A 167 6.73 -8.28 6.99
CA PHE A 167 5.37 -7.79 6.82
C PHE A 167 5.41 -6.72 5.74
N ALA A 168 5.05 -7.09 4.51
CA ALA A 168 5.20 -6.23 3.35
C ALA A 168 3.84 -5.92 2.71
N GLU A 169 3.47 -4.66 2.68
CA GLU A 169 2.41 -4.10 1.85
C GLU A 169 3.04 -3.58 0.55
N MET A 170 2.60 -4.12 -0.57
CA MET A 170 3.21 -3.87 -1.88
C MET A 170 2.17 -3.36 -2.90
N ALA A 171 2.53 -3.39 -4.19
CA ALA A 171 1.67 -2.98 -5.28
C ALA A 171 0.38 -3.80 -5.38
N ALA A 172 -0.73 -3.14 -5.74
CA ALA A 172 -2.03 -3.77 -5.97
C ALA A 172 -2.71 -3.16 -7.20
N VAL A 173 -3.42 -3.98 -7.97
CA VAL A 173 -4.18 -3.52 -9.15
C VAL A 173 -5.58 -3.03 -8.75
N ASN A 174 -6.14 -3.54 -7.67
CA ASN A 174 -7.47 -3.20 -7.12
C ASN A 174 -8.57 -3.32 -8.18
N PRO A 175 -9.00 -4.51 -8.55
CA PRO A 175 -10.05 -4.70 -9.55
C PRO A 175 -11.40 -4.20 -9.03
N LEU A 176 -12.12 -3.50 -9.90
CA LEU A 176 -13.49 -3.06 -9.67
C LEU A 176 -14.40 -3.72 -10.71
N VAL A 177 -15.29 -4.59 -10.26
CA VAL A 177 -16.29 -5.26 -11.10
C VAL A 177 -17.57 -4.43 -11.09
N ILE A 178 -18.08 -4.08 -12.29
CA ILE A 178 -19.32 -3.30 -12.44
C ILE A 178 -20.34 -4.16 -13.19
N LEU A 179 -21.41 -4.51 -12.50
CA LEU A 179 -22.49 -5.34 -13.05
C LEU A 179 -23.37 -4.58 -14.04
N PRO A 180 -23.96 -5.24 -15.05
CA PRO A 180 -24.77 -4.60 -16.10
C PRO A 180 -25.90 -3.72 -15.56
N GLN A 181 -26.60 -4.17 -14.52
CA GLN A 181 -27.69 -3.40 -13.91
C GLN A 181 -27.21 -2.05 -13.34
N ALA A 182 -26.00 -2.00 -12.78
CA ALA A 182 -25.42 -0.75 -12.27
C ALA A 182 -25.05 0.20 -13.43
N LEU A 183 -24.56 -0.34 -14.55
CA LEU A 183 -24.29 0.45 -15.76
C LEU A 183 -25.57 1.02 -16.36
N ALA A 184 -26.65 0.23 -16.46
CA ALA A 184 -27.93 0.64 -16.99
C ALA A 184 -28.57 1.78 -16.17
N THR A 185 -28.46 1.73 -14.84
CA THR A 185 -29.13 2.69 -13.95
C THR A 185 -28.33 3.94 -13.64
N ARG A 186 -26.98 3.86 -13.58
CA ARG A 186 -26.11 4.95 -13.14
C ARG A 186 -24.73 4.99 -13.81
N GLY A 187 -24.60 4.43 -15.03
CA GLY A 187 -23.32 4.32 -15.73
C GLY A 187 -22.56 5.64 -15.86
N ALA A 188 -23.24 6.72 -16.25
CA ALA A 188 -22.63 8.06 -16.36
C ALA A 188 -22.13 8.61 -15.01
N GLN A 189 -22.85 8.34 -13.92
CA GLN A 189 -22.39 8.74 -12.56
C GLN A 189 -21.17 7.94 -12.15
N ILE A 190 -21.22 6.61 -12.31
CA ILE A 190 -20.08 5.72 -12.00
C ILE A 190 -18.84 6.14 -12.78
N ALA A 191 -18.96 6.48 -14.06
CA ALA A 191 -17.85 6.93 -14.89
C ALA A 191 -17.14 8.16 -14.28
N ARG A 192 -17.89 9.18 -13.89
CA ARG A 192 -17.33 10.40 -13.26
C ARG A 192 -16.69 10.12 -11.91
N GLU A 193 -17.36 9.36 -11.05
CA GLU A 193 -16.85 9.00 -9.72
C GLU A 193 -15.57 8.16 -9.81
N LEU A 194 -15.51 7.27 -10.80
CA LEU A 194 -14.37 6.40 -11.04
C LEU A 194 -13.14 7.19 -11.50
N VAL A 195 -13.32 8.15 -12.44
CA VAL A 195 -12.21 9.03 -12.85
C VAL A 195 -11.73 9.86 -11.66
N ALA A 196 -12.62 10.45 -10.87
CA ALA A 196 -12.26 11.17 -9.67
C ALA A 196 -11.49 10.27 -8.67
N SER A 197 -11.87 8.99 -8.55
CA SER A 197 -11.21 8.01 -7.69
C SER A 197 -9.80 7.66 -8.15
N PHE A 198 -9.62 7.24 -9.41
CA PHE A 198 -8.30 6.80 -9.86
C PHE A 198 -7.33 7.96 -10.17
N THR A 199 -7.82 9.20 -10.29
CA THR A 199 -6.96 10.39 -10.41
C THR A 199 -6.68 11.05 -9.06
N LEU A 200 -7.34 10.66 -7.98
CA LEU A 200 -7.17 11.26 -6.66
C LEU A 200 -5.70 11.24 -6.22
N GLY A 201 -5.17 12.41 -5.84
CA GLY A 201 -3.78 12.55 -5.42
C GLY A 201 -2.75 12.15 -6.49
N GLY A 202 -3.08 12.36 -7.77
CA GLY A 202 -2.26 11.94 -8.90
C GLY A 202 -2.23 10.43 -9.11
N GLY A 203 -3.28 9.72 -8.67
CA GLY A 203 -3.36 8.26 -8.74
C GLY A 203 -2.34 7.53 -7.87
N GLN A 204 -1.77 8.21 -6.86
CA GLN A 204 -0.70 7.67 -5.99
C GLN A 204 -1.23 7.10 -4.68
N PHE A 205 -2.32 6.34 -4.77
CA PHE A 205 -2.92 5.62 -3.65
C PHE A 205 -2.83 4.12 -3.86
N CYS A 206 -2.47 3.37 -2.82
CA CYS A 206 -2.47 1.91 -2.85
C CYS A 206 -3.88 1.32 -3.08
N THR A 207 -4.93 2.10 -2.82
CA THR A 207 -6.33 1.74 -3.04
C THR A 207 -6.90 2.25 -4.37
N LYS A 208 -6.07 2.80 -5.25
CA LYS A 208 -6.50 3.27 -6.58
C LYS A 208 -7.11 2.11 -7.38
N PRO A 209 -8.35 2.24 -7.92
CA PRO A 209 -8.89 1.24 -8.84
C PRO A 209 -8.10 1.29 -10.15
N GLY A 210 -7.26 0.28 -10.37
CA GLY A 210 -6.38 0.17 -11.55
C GLY A 210 -6.94 -0.71 -12.65
N LEU A 211 -7.91 -1.58 -12.33
CA LEU A 211 -8.60 -2.46 -13.26
C LEU A 211 -10.11 -2.31 -13.12
N ILE A 212 -10.78 -2.08 -14.21
CA ILE A 212 -12.23 -1.95 -14.31
C ILE A 212 -12.73 -3.12 -15.14
N VAL A 213 -13.51 -4.02 -14.53
CA VAL A 213 -14.07 -5.19 -15.21
C VAL A 213 -15.55 -4.94 -15.46
N VAL A 214 -15.97 -5.05 -16.70
CA VAL A 214 -17.36 -4.87 -17.15
C VAL A 214 -17.75 -5.99 -18.07
N MET A 215 -19.04 -6.31 -18.14
CA MET A 215 -19.55 -7.27 -19.12
C MET A 215 -19.87 -6.56 -20.43
N ARG A 216 -19.49 -7.14 -21.56
CA ARG A 216 -19.75 -6.59 -22.90
C ARG A 216 -21.23 -6.39 -23.14
N GLY A 217 -21.62 -5.24 -23.73
CA GLY A 217 -23.02 -4.92 -24.03
C GLY A 217 -23.23 -3.45 -24.41
N SER A 218 -24.46 -3.09 -24.76
CA SER A 218 -24.84 -1.72 -25.16
C SER A 218 -24.57 -0.71 -24.02
N GLU A 219 -24.90 -1.06 -22.77
CA GLU A 219 -24.70 -0.20 -21.60
C GLU A 219 -23.21 0.02 -21.33
N THR A 220 -22.39 -0.97 -21.61
CA THR A 220 -20.94 -0.85 -21.49
C THR A 220 -20.37 0.14 -22.50
N SER A 221 -20.84 0.13 -23.76
CA SER A 221 -20.42 1.10 -24.76
C SER A 221 -20.75 2.54 -24.35
N ASN A 222 -21.94 2.77 -23.81
CA ASN A 222 -22.35 4.07 -23.27
C ASN A 222 -21.49 4.48 -22.07
N PHE A 223 -21.24 3.56 -21.14
CA PHE A 223 -20.37 3.79 -20.00
C PHE A 223 -18.96 4.15 -20.41
N LEU A 224 -18.36 3.43 -21.36
CA LEU A 224 -17.00 3.70 -21.85
C LEU A 224 -16.91 5.07 -22.52
N SER A 225 -17.94 5.52 -23.21
CA SER A 225 -18.01 6.88 -23.78
C SER A 225 -17.99 7.95 -22.68
N HIS A 226 -18.80 7.80 -21.63
CA HIS A 226 -18.78 8.70 -20.48
C HIS A 226 -17.47 8.66 -19.72
N LEU A 227 -16.86 7.48 -19.58
CA LEU A 227 -15.58 7.30 -18.92
C LEU A 227 -14.45 8.00 -19.68
N ALA A 228 -14.41 7.84 -21.01
CA ALA A 228 -13.45 8.48 -21.89
C ALA A 228 -13.59 10.00 -21.88
N GLU A 229 -14.82 10.51 -21.91
CA GLU A 229 -15.11 11.94 -21.80
C GLU A 229 -14.61 12.51 -20.44
N ALA A 230 -14.94 11.85 -19.34
CA ALA A 230 -14.50 12.27 -18.01
C ALA A 230 -12.97 12.27 -17.85
N VAL A 231 -12.27 11.28 -18.45
CA VAL A 231 -10.80 11.26 -18.49
C VAL A 231 -10.25 12.43 -19.30
N SER A 232 -10.83 12.71 -20.47
CA SER A 232 -10.39 13.80 -21.35
C SER A 232 -10.55 15.19 -20.72
N GLN A 233 -11.50 15.33 -19.78
CA GLN A 233 -11.74 16.56 -19.03
C GLN A 233 -10.96 16.63 -17.71
N SER A 234 -10.28 15.57 -17.30
CA SER A 234 -9.56 15.52 -16.03
C SER A 234 -8.29 16.40 -16.06
N ALA A 235 -8.11 17.25 -15.05
CA ALA A 235 -6.94 18.11 -14.97
C ALA A 235 -5.64 17.31 -14.76
N PRO A 236 -4.52 17.75 -15.34
CA PRO A 236 -3.20 17.17 -15.06
C PRO A 236 -2.85 17.21 -13.58
N GLN A 237 -2.13 16.23 -13.08
CA GLN A 237 -1.84 16.04 -11.65
C GLN A 237 -0.36 16.19 -11.34
N THR A 238 -0.05 16.93 -10.29
CA THR A 238 1.33 17.01 -9.77
C THR A 238 1.64 15.75 -8.97
N MET A 239 2.69 15.03 -9.38
CA MET A 239 3.18 13.84 -8.67
C MET A 239 3.98 14.23 -7.42
N LEU A 240 4.19 13.29 -6.51
CA LEU A 240 4.89 13.51 -5.23
C LEU A 240 6.31 14.07 -5.40
N ASN A 241 7.01 13.61 -6.42
CA ASN A 241 8.36 14.05 -6.74
C ASN A 241 8.68 13.75 -8.22
N PRO A 242 9.77 14.31 -8.77
CA PRO A 242 10.16 14.10 -10.16
C PRO A 242 10.39 12.63 -10.53
N ALA A 243 10.94 11.82 -9.64
CA ALA A 243 11.18 10.40 -9.89
C ALA A 243 9.85 9.61 -10.06
N ALA A 244 8.83 9.94 -9.26
CA ALA A 244 7.51 9.34 -9.40
C ALA A 244 6.87 9.69 -10.75
N LEU A 245 7.01 10.94 -11.20
CA LEU A 245 6.53 11.38 -12.53
C LEU A 245 7.27 10.64 -13.66
N GLU A 246 8.57 10.52 -13.54
CA GLU A 246 9.40 9.83 -14.55
C GLU A 246 9.02 8.33 -14.64
N HIS A 247 8.87 7.64 -13.51
CA HIS A 247 8.41 6.24 -13.49
C HIS A 247 7.02 6.08 -14.13
N TYR A 248 6.11 7.03 -13.85
CA TYR A 248 4.78 7.02 -14.47
C TYR A 248 4.88 7.17 -15.99
N ARG A 249 5.66 8.14 -16.50
CA ARG A 249 5.87 8.38 -17.93
C ARG A 249 6.47 7.16 -18.64
N GLN A 250 7.48 6.53 -18.03
CA GLN A 250 8.08 5.29 -18.54
C GLN A 250 7.06 4.15 -18.59
N GLY A 251 6.23 4.01 -17.55
CA GLY A 251 5.17 3.02 -17.52
C GLY A 251 4.06 3.27 -18.55
N VAL A 252 3.73 4.54 -18.84
CA VAL A 252 2.84 4.93 -19.94
C VAL A 252 3.45 4.55 -21.28
N ALA A 253 4.71 4.94 -21.54
CA ALA A 253 5.39 4.65 -22.79
C ALA A 253 5.47 3.15 -23.10
N ARG A 254 5.70 2.29 -22.10
CA ARG A 254 5.67 0.83 -22.26
C ARG A 254 4.29 0.32 -22.69
N ARG A 255 3.21 0.97 -22.23
CA ARG A 255 1.84 0.58 -22.54
C ARG A 255 1.35 1.09 -23.88
N GLU A 256 1.82 2.24 -24.36
CA GLU A 256 1.39 2.85 -25.62
C GLU A 256 1.75 2.01 -26.86
N GLY A 257 2.77 1.17 -26.82
CA GLY A 257 3.16 0.27 -27.92
C GLY A 257 2.75 -1.19 -27.72
N HIS A 258 2.01 -1.52 -26.66
CA HIS A 258 1.74 -2.90 -26.30
C HIS A 258 0.53 -3.47 -27.06
N CYS A 259 0.71 -4.64 -27.72
CA CYS A 259 -0.32 -5.25 -28.57
C CYS A 259 -1.60 -5.66 -27.82
N GLY A 260 -1.50 -5.96 -26.53
CA GLY A 260 -2.64 -6.29 -25.64
C GLY A 260 -3.39 -5.07 -25.09
N LEU A 261 -3.05 -3.83 -25.51
CA LEU A 261 -3.65 -2.60 -25.03
C LEU A 261 -4.12 -1.69 -26.18
N THR A 262 -5.34 -1.19 -26.06
CA THR A 262 -5.89 -0.17 -26.96
C THR A 262 -6.15 1.11 -26.15
N PRO A 263 -5.56 2.27 -26.51
CA PRO A 263 -5.88 3.54 -25.87
C PRO A 263 -7.37 3.87 -26.01
N LEU A 264 -8.02 4.23 -24.89
CA LEU A 264 -9.42 4.70 -24.86
C LEU A 264 -9.52 6.20 -24.69
N ALA A 265 -8.74 6.75 -23.75
CA ALA A 265 -8.75 8.19 -23.49
C ALA A 265 -7.46 8.66 -22.80
N GLN A 266 -7.20 9.95 -22.98
CA GLN A 266 -6.10 10.67 -22.36
C GLN A 266 -6.58 12.04 -21.89
N GLY A 267 -6.21 12.42 -20.68
CA GLY A 267 -6.38 13.78 -20.17
C GLY A 267 -5.41 14.77 -20.79
N PRO A 268 -5.65 16.08 -20.59
CA PRO A 268 -4.77 17.15 -21.05
C PRO A 268 -3.33 16.96 -20.56
N SER A 269 -2.37 17.32 -21.40
CA SER A 269 -0.95 17.31 -21.05
C SER A 269 -0.54 18.65 -20.45
N ALA A 270 0.34 18.61 -19.45
CA ALA A 270 1.00 19.78 -18.91
C ALA A 270 2.43 19.44 -18.49
N ASP A 271 3.30 20.45 -18.55
CA ASP A 271 4.69 20.28 -18.14
C ASP A 271 4.78 19.90 -16.66
N HIS A 272 5.69 18.98 -16.37
CA HIS A 272 5.94 18.49 -15.01
C HIS A 272 4.75 17.89 -14.26
N GLN A 273 3.68 17.50 -14.98
CA GLN A 273 2.49 16.86 -14.44
C GLN A 273 2.19 15.53 -15.13
N ALA A 274 1.42 14.68 -14.46
CA ALA A 274 0.91 13.44 -15.01
C ALA A 274 -0.49 13.66 -15.60
N SER A 275 -0.70 13.22 -16.83
CA SER A 275 -2.01 13.19 -17.49
C SER A 275 -2.71 11.86 -17.17
N ALA A 276 -4.03 11.90 -16.98
CA ALA A 276 -4.81 10.69 -16.83
C ALA A 276 -4.76 9.82 -18.09
N ARG A 277 -4.73 8.50 -17.92
CA ARG A 277 -4.67 7.52 -18.99
C ARG A 277 -5.69 6.40 -18.77
N LEU A 278 -6.33 6.01 -19.86
CA LEU A 278 -7.26 4.90 -19.87
C LEU A 278 -6.99 4.01 -21.09
N TRP A 279 -6.84 2.70 -20.86
CA TRP A 279 -6.69 1.71 -21.94
C TRP A 279 -7.75 0.62 -21.81
N ARG A 280 -8.09 0.02 -22.93
CA ARG A 280 -8.78 -1.27 -22.98
C ARG A 280 -7.74 -2.37 -23.06
N ALA A 281 -7.83 -3.36 -22.18
CA ALA A 281 -7.01 -4.56 -22.20
C ALA A 281 -7.69 -5.67 -23.03
N ASP A 282 -6.88 -6.42 -23.78
CA ASP A 282 -7.34 -7.64 -24.44
C ASP A 282 -7.57 -8.72 -23.38
N PRO A 283 -8.80 -9.28 -23.27
CA PRO A 283 -9.10 -10.34 -22.30
C PRO A 283 -8.23 -11.59 -22.48
N ASN A 284 -7.87 -11.95 -23.72
CA ASN A 284 -7.02 -13.13 -23.97
C ASN A 284 -5.60 -12.90 -23.48
N ALA A 285 -5.02 -11.72 -23.72
CA ALA A 285 -3.71 -11.37 -23.19
C ALA A 285 -3.71 -11.31 -21.64
N TRP A 286 -4.79 -10.78 -21.04
CA TRP A 286 -4.96 -10.79 -19.59
C TRP A 286 -4.98 -12.22 -19.03
N LEU A 287 -5.82 -13.10 -19.58
CA LEU A 287 -5.96 -14.50 -19.14
C LEU A 287 -4.69 -15.33 -19.40
N ALA A 288 -3.91 -14.98 -20.44
CA ALA A 288 -2.61 -15.58 -20.69
C ALA A 288 -1.52 -15.18 -19.69
N GLY A 289 -1.80 -14.24 -18.79
CA GLY A 289 -0.87 -13.81 -17.76
C GLY A 289 0.17 -12.79 -18.25
N ASP A 290 -0.19 -11.94 -19.20
CA ASP A 290 0.69 -10.86 -19.69
C ASP A 290 1.16 -9.97 -18.53
N GLU A 291 2.47 -9.95 -18.30
CA GLU A 291 3.07 -9.30 -17.14
C GLU A 291 2.79 -7.79 -17.10
N LEU A 292 2.77 -7.11 -18.26
CA LEU A 292 2.55 -5.67 -18.32
C LEU A 292 1.10 -5.29 -17.96
N LEU A 293 0.14 -6.12 -18.32
CA LEU A 293 -1.27 -5.92 -17.98
C LEU A 293 -1.50 -6.12 -16.49
N HIS A 294 -0.80 -7.06 -15.86
CA HIS A 294 -0.89 -7.35 -14.43
C HIS A 294 -0.01 -6.43 -13.57
N GLU A 295 0.87 -5.62 -14.18
CA GLU A 295 1.73 -4.68 -13.45
C GLU A 295 0.95 -3.43 -13.05
N GLU A 296 1.03 -3.04 -11.77
CA GLU A 296 0.52 -1.74 -11.33
C GLU A 296 1.25 -0.58 -12.04
N LEU A 297 0.50 0.35 -12.62
CA LEU A 297 1.01 1.66 -13.01
C LEU A 297 0.64 2.70 -11.95
N PHE A 298 1.60 3.06 -11.12
CA PHE A 298 1.39 3.99 -10.00
C PHE A 298 1.30 5.44 -10.50
N GLY A 299 0.06 5.90 -10.70
CA GLY A 299 -0.27 7.19 -11.29
C GLY A 299 -1.73 7.25 -11.73
N PRO A 300 -2.19 8.36 -12.34
CA PRO A 300 -3.59 8.57 -12.69
C PRO A 300 -3.99 7.74 -13.94
N SER A 301 -4.14 6.44 -13.76
CA SER A 301 -4.43 5.51 -14.86
C SER A 301 -5.27 4.32 -14.45
N ALA A 302 -6.01 3.76 -15.40
CA ALA A 302 -6.75 2.52 -15.24
C ALA A 302 -6.80 1.72 -16.55
N LEU A 303 -7.02 0.40 -16.42
CA LEU A 303 -7.33 -0.53 -17.51
C LEU A 303 -8.81 -0.88 -17.47
N VAL A 304 -9.42 -1.06 -18.63
CA VAL A 304 -10.77 -1.64 -18.76
C VAL A 304 -10.64 -3.02 -19.37
N LEU A 305 -11.28 -4.00 -18.77
CA LEU A 305 -11.41 -5.36 -19.24
C LEU A 305 -12.88 -5.65 -19.52
N GLU A 306 -13.22 -6.02 -20.74
CA GLU A 306 -14.57 -6.38 -21.14
C GLU A 306 -14.69 -7.90 -21.19
N ALA A 307 -15.42 -8.47 -20.23
CA ALA A 307 -15.74 -9.89 -20.19
C ALA A 307 -16.93 -10.21 -21.12
N ASP A 308 -16.90 -11.35 -21.78
CA ASP A 308 -17.99 -11.77 -22.68
C ASP A 308 -19.20 -12.32 -21.89
N ASP A 309 -18.98 -12.90 -20.72
CA ASP A 309 -20.00 -13.44 -19.84
C ASP A 309 -19.56 -13.40 -18.34
N GLU A 310 -20.45 -13.85 -17.45
CA GLU A 310 -20.20 -13.89 -16.01
C GLU A 310 -19.04 -14.81 -15.58
N ARG A 311 -18.71 -15.81 -16.41
CA ARG A 311 -17.61 -16.76 -16.10
C ARG A 311 -16.25 -16.15 -16.37
N HIS A 312 -16.20 -15.18 -17.28
CA HIS A 312 -14.99 -14.45 -17.64
C HIS A 312 -14.77 -13.20 -16.75
N MET A 313 -15.76 -12.80 -15.95
CA MET A 313 -15.65 -11.75 -14.93
C MET A 313 -14.96 -12.26 -13.66
#